data_0b5571d7670b5328de9d31c85287d1c0
#
_entry.id   0b5571d7670b5328de9d31c85287d1c0
#
_cell.length_a   1.000
_cell.length_b   1.000
_cell.length_c   1.000
_cell.angle_alpha   90.00
_cell.angle_beta   90.00
_cell.angle_gamma   90.00
#
_symmetry.space_group_name_H-M   'P 1'
#
loop_
_entity.id
_entity.type
_entity.pdbx_description
1 polymer ?
#
loop_
_entity_poly.entity_id
_entity_poly.type
_entity_poly.pdbx_seq_one_letter_code
_entity_poly.pdbx_strand_id
1 'polypeptide(L)'
;MASHVDLLLWFVIGISVFFPALIFILLFVFAIKYRRRSPDEIPVQIHGSAAWETLWTGIPIIIVIILFVWGARMFVRQRRPPANSVHVYVIGKQWMWKLQHPEGPREINTLHIPVGTPVQLILTSQDVIHDFSVPAFRIKTDVLPDRYTTEWFTATKIGTYRLYCD
;
A
#
# COMPACT_ATOMS: atom_id res chain seq x y z
N MET A 1 -2.70 -11.00 -5.10
CA MET A 1 -1.91 -9.96 -4.41
C MET A 1 -2.66 -8.63 -4.41
N ALA A 2 -3.05 -8.07 -5.54
CA ALA A 2 -3.78 -6.80 -5.65
C ALA A 2 -4.98 -6.66 -4.70
N SER A 3 -5.85 -7.67 -4.61
CA SER A 3 -7.03 -7.64 -3.71
C SER A 3 -6.68 -7.48 -2.22
N HIS A 4 -5.55 -7.98 -1.77
CA HIS A 4 -5.11 -7.81 -0.38
C HIS A 4 -4.59 -6.38 -0.12
N VAL A 5 -3.93 -5.79 -1.12
CA VAL A 5 -3.51 -4.38 -1.06
C VAL A 5 -4.75 -3.48 -1.02
N ASP A 6 -5.72 -3.74 -1.89
CA ASP A 6 -6.97 -2.97 -1.93
C ASP A 6 -7.75 -3.07 -0.62
N LEU A 7 -7.80 -4.26 0.00
CA LEU A 7 -8.47 -4.45 1.29
C LEU A 7 -7.79 -3.62 2.40
N LEU A 8 -6.45 -3.64 2.48
CA LEU A 8 -5.71 -2.82 3.44
C LEU A 8 -5.95 -1.33 3.18
N LEU A 9 -5.94 -0.90 1.92
CA LEU A 9 -6.20 0.49 1.52
C LEU A 9 -7.59 0.93 2.00
N TRP A 10 -8.63 0.15 1.73
CA TRP A 10 -9.99 0.47 2.17
C TRP A 10 -10.13 0.50 3.69
N PHE A 11 -9.43 -0.37 4.40
CA PHE A 11 -9.39 -0.35 5.86
C PHE A 11 -8.74 0.93 6.38
N VAL A 12 -7.61 1.35 5.81
CA VAL A 12 -6.93 2.62 6.17
C VAL A 12 -7.83 3.82 5.87
N ILE A 13 -8.47 3.86 4.68
CA ILE A 13 -9.41 4.92 4.33
C ILE A 13 -10.56 4.97 5.32
N GLY A 14 -11.15 3.83 5.66
CA GLY A 14 -12.24 3.74 6.62
C GLY A 14 -11.87 4.34 7.98
N ILE A 15 -10.71 3.99 8.52
CA ILE A 15 -10.21 4.56 9.79
C ILE A 15 -9.94 6.07 9.64
N SER A 16 -9.33 6.48 8.54
CA SER A 16 -8.99 7.89 8.27
C SER A 16 -10.23 8.78 8.10
N VAL A 17 -11.35 8.22 7.72
CA VAL A 17 -12.64 8.94 7.66
C VAL A 17 -13.36 8.88 9.01
N PHE A 18 -13.36 7.71 9.64
CA PHE A 18 -14.10 7.48 10.89
C PHE A 18 -13.63 8.37 12.04
N PHE A 19 -12.32 8.42 12.32
CA PHE A 19 -11.82 9.19 13.47
C PHE A 19 -12.00 10.70 13.32
N PRO A 20 -11.66 11.34 12.20
CA PRO A 20 -11.98 12.76 12.02
C PRO A 20 -13.48 13.05 12.10
N ALA A 21 -14.32 12.22 11.49
CA ALA A 21 -15.77 12.41 11.57
C ALA A 21 -16.26 12.32 13.02
N LEU A 22 -15.80 11.33 13.79
CA LEU A 22 -16.11 11.19 15.21
C LEU A 22 -15.67 12.41 16.01
N ILE A 23 -14.45 12.89 15.80
CA ILE A 23 -13.92 14.09 16.48
C ILE A 23 -14.75 15.32 16.14
N PHE A 24 -15.07 15.53 14.86
CA PHE A 24 -15.91 16.63 14.42
C PHE A 24 -17.30 16.60 15.08
N ILE A 25 -17.95 15.44 15.07
CA ILE A 25 -19.26 15.27 15.71
C ILE A 25 -19.16 15.59 17.20
N LEU A 26 -18.17 15.05 17.91
CA LEU A 26 -18.00 15.30 19.34
C LEU A 26 -17.73 16.78 19.63
N LEU A 27 -16.89 17.45 18.81
CA LEU A 27 -16.64 18.89 18.96
C LEU A 27 -17.93 19.71 18.82
N PHE A 28 -18.72 19.44 17.77
CA PHE A 28 -20.00 20.15 17.59
C PHE A 28 -20.98 19.87 18.71
N VAL A 29 -21.12 18.60 19.10
CA VAL A 29 -22.02 18.22 20.21
C VAL A 29 -21.59 18.91 21.49
N PHE A 30 -20.30 18.93 21.82
CA PHE A 30 -19.83 19.57 23.04
C PHE A 30 -19.91 21.09 22.97
N ALA A 31 -19.62 21.70 21.84
CA ALA A 31 -19.75 23.14 21.64
C ALA A 31 -21.21 23.61 21.83
N ILE A 32 -22.19 22.84 21.40
CA ILE A 32 -23.61 23.15 21.55
C ILE A 32 -24.08 22.84 22.96
N LYS A 33 -23.78 21.65 23.48
CA LYS A 33 -24.28 21.13 24.76
C LYS A 33 -23.70 21.90 25.95
N TYR A 34 -22.41 22.24 25.92
CA TYR A 34 -21.69 22.88 27.01
C TYR A 34 -21.44 24.36 26.75
N ARG A 35 -22.16 24.99 25.82
CA ARG A 35 -22.10 26.43 25.59
C ARG A 35 -22.58 27.18 26.84
N ARG A 36 -21.78 28.11 27.33
CA ARG A 36 -22.15 29.00 28.42
C ARG A 36 -23.41 29.80 28.05
N ARG A 37 -24.42 29.79 28.91
CA ARG A 37 -25.73 30.43 28.65
C ARG A 37 -25.93 31.69 29.45
N SER A 38 -25.20 31.87 30.57
CA SER A 38 -25.27 33.04 31.41
C SER A 38 -23.88 33.46 31.88
N PRO A 39 -23.63 34.78 32.14
CA PRO A 39 -22.38 35.22 32.74
C PRO A 39 -22.10 34.63 34.14
N ASP A 40 -23.16 34.32 34.89
CA ASP A 40 -23.09 33.77 36.24
C ASP A 40 -23.05 32.23 36.28
N GLU A 41 -23.08 31.58 35.13
CA GLU A 41 -23.01 30.13 35.05
C GLU A 41 -21.61 29.63 35.42
N ILE A 42 -21.52 28.92 36.53
CA ILE A 42 -20.30 28.26 37.01
C ILE A 42 -20.35 26.82 36.54
N PRO A 43 -19.49 26.39 35.59
CA PRO A 43 -19.49 25.00 35.10
C PRO A 43 -19.05 24.03 36.20
N VAL A 44 -19.67 22.86 36.24
CA VAL A 44 -19.23 21.75 37.09
C VAL A 44 -17.82 21.35 36.68
N GLN A 45 -16.92 21.25 37.62
CA GLN A 45 -15.57 20.76 37.37
C GLN A 45 -15.60 19.27 37.11
N ILE A 46 -15.23 18.89 35.91
CA ILE A 46 -15.13 17.48 35.50
C ILE A 46 -13.67 17.06 35.67
N HIS A 47 -13.42 16.10 36.53
CA HIS A 47 -12.10 15.50 36.68
C HIS A 47 -11.90 14.43 35.62
N GLY A 48 -10.64 14.17 35.25
CA GLY A 48 -10.27 13.10 34.32
C GLY A 48 -10.73 11.71 34.79
N SER A 49 -10.95 10.81 33.85
CA SER A 49 -11.37 9.44 34.14
C SER A 49 -10.36 8.47 33.50
N ALA A 50 -9.67 7.70 34.34
CA ALA A 50 -8.72 6.69 33.89
C ALA A 50 -9.36 5.68 32.91
N ALA A 51 -10.66 5.38 33.08
CA ALA A 51 -11.37 4.48 32.17
C ALA A 51 -11.49 5.10 30.75
N TRP A 52 -11.87 6.36 30.63
CA TRP A 52 -11.94 7.05 29.34
C TRP A 52 -10.56 7.22 28.72
N GLU A 53 -9.56 7.58 29.53
CA GLU A 53 -8.17 7.72 29.06
C GLU A 53 -7.64 6.40 28.51
N THR A 54 -7.88 5.29 29.20
CA THR A 54 -7.51 3.95 28.73
C THR A 54 -8.24 3.59 27.43
N LEU A 55 -9.52 3.94 27.30
CA LEU A 55 -10.32 3.62 26.13
C LEU A 55 -9.82 4.35 24.87
N TRP A 56 -9.69 5.67 24.93
CA TRP A 56 -9.29 6.46 23.76
C TRP A 56 -7.81 6.32 23.40
N THR A 57 -6.97 5.85 24.31
CA THR A 57 -5.57 5.54 24.04
C THR A 57 -5.43 4.09 23.56
N GLY A 58 -6.11 3.15 24.22
CA GLY A 58 -5.97 1.71 23.93
C GLY A 58 -6.55 1.32 22.58
N ILE A 59 -7.72 1.85 22.21
CA ILE A 59 -8.31 1.52 20.89
C ILE A 59 -7.39 1.93 19.73
N PRO A 60 -6.91 3.17 19.62
CA PRO A 60 -5.96 3.54 18.57
C PRO A 60 -4.67 2.71 18.58
N ILE A 61 -4.12 2.40 19.74
CA ILE A 61 -2.90 1.58 19.84
C ILE A 61 -3.16 0.17 19.25
N ILE A 62 -4.27 -0.47 19.57
CA ILE A 62 -4.63 -1.79 19.02
C ILE A 62 -4.77 -1.71 17.49
N ILE A 63 -5.43 -0.67 16.98
CA ILE A 63 -5.57 -0.46 15.53
C ILE A 63 -4.22 -0.30 14.85
N VAL A 64 -3.31 0.49 15.43
CA VAL A 64 -1.95 0.69 14.91
C VAL A 64 -1.16 -0.63 14.89
N ILE A 65 -1.28 -1.45 15.95
CA ILE A 65 -0.64 -2.76 16.00
C ILE A 65 -1.20 -3.68 14.89
N ILE A 66 -2.51 -3.71 14.69
CA ILE A 66 -3.15 -4.49 13.62
C ILE A 66 -2.62 -4.02 12.25
N LEU A 67 -2.60 -2.72 11.98
CA LEU A 67 -2.09 -2.14 10.74
C LEU A 67 -0.61 -2.49 10.53
N PHE A 68 0.20 -2.37 11.57
CA PHE A 68 1.62 -2.71 11.51
C PHE A 68 1.84 -4.19 11.15
N VAL A 69 1.19 -5.10 11.87
CA VAL A 69 1.34 -6.54 11.64
C VAL A 69 0.82 -6.92 10.25
N TRP A 70 -0.30 -6.36 9.82
CA TRP A 70 -0.86 -6.62 8.51
C TRP A 70 0.05 -6.08 7.39
N GLY A 71 0.48 -4.82 7.49
CA GLY A 71 1.41 -4.20 6.53
C GLY A 71 2.76 -4.94 6.46
N ALA A 72 3.34 -5.29 7.61
CA ALA A 72 4.59 -6.04 7.67
C ALA A 72 4.48 -7.42 7.01
N ARG A 73 3.38 -8.15 7.25
CA ARG A 73 3.13 -9.44 6.58
C ARG A 73 2.99 -9.28 5.07
N MET A 74 2.29 -8.25 4.61
CA MET A 74 2.17 -7.97 3.18
C MET A 74 3.52 -7.61 2.56
N PHE A 75 4.29 -6.74 3.19
CA PHE A 75 5.63 -6.36 2.75
C PHE A 75 6.55 -7.58 2.59
N VAL A 76 6.61 -8.44 3.61
CA VAL A 76 7.42 -9.67 3.56
C VAL A 76 6.95 -10.60 2.44
N ARG A 77 5.62 -10.73 2.24
CA ARG A 77 5.07 -11.57 1.17
C ARG A 77 5.41 -11.03 -0.22
N GLN A 78 5.38 -9.71 -0.42
CA GLN A 78 5.77 -9.09 -1.70
C GLN A 78 7.27 -9.27 -2.02
N ARG A 79 8.12 -9.41 -1.00
CA ARG A 79 9.57 -9.58 -1.18
C ARG A 79 10.02 -11.04 -1.32
N ARG A 80 9.12 -12.00 -1.16
CA ARG A 80 9.45 -13.44 -1.22
C ARG A 80 8.67 -14.11 -2.35
N PRO A 81 9.25 -14.20 -3.56
CA PRO A 81 8.62 -14.93 -4.65
C PRO A 81 8.52 -16.43 -4.32
N PRO A 82 7.49 -17.13 -4.82
CA PRO A 82 7.43 -18.59 -4.76
C PRO A 82 8.62 -19.25 -5.47
N ALA A 83 9.08 -20.41 -4.97
CA ALA A 83 10.25 -21.09 -5.52
C ALA A 83 10.08 -21.53 -6.99
N ASN A 84 8.84 -21.70 -7.44
CA ASN A 84 8.49 -22.08 -8.83
C ASN A 84 8.20 -20.87 -9.73
N SER A 85 8.68 -19.68 -9.38
CA SER A 85 8.48 -18.48 -10.20
C SER A 85 9.30 -18.52 -11.47
N VAL A 86 8.67 -18.13 -12.58
CA VAL A 86 9.37 -17.87 -13.85
C VAL A 86 10.13 -16.55 -13.73
N HIS A 87 11.43 -16.58 -14.03
CA HIS A 87 12.24 -15.37 -13.96
C HIS A 87 12.16 -14.61 -15.29
N VAL A 88 12.11 -13.29 -15.21
CA VAL A 88 12.22 -12.38 -16.36
C VAL A 88 13.19 -11.26 -16.00
N TYR A 89 14.21 -11.09 -16.80
CA TYR A 89 15.16 -9.96 -16.68
C TYR A 89 14.56 -8.73 -17.34
N VAL A 90 14.54 -7.62 -16.62
CA VAL A 90 13.99 -6.34 -17.09
C VAL A 90 15.04 -5.28 -16.98
N ILE A 91 15.38 -4.64 -18.10
CA ILE A 91 16.37 -3.60 -18.18
C ILE A 91 15.69 -2.30 -18.62
N GLY A 92 15.69 -1.31 -17.72
CA GLY A 92 15.24 0.04 -18.01
C GLY A 92 16.30 0.82 -18.81
N LYS A 93 15.87 1.52 -19.83
CA LYS A 93 16.67 2.48 -20.60
C LYS A 93 15.77 3.56 -21.17
N GLN A 94 16.24 4.78 -21.28
CA GLN A 94 15.56 5.87 -21.97
C GLN A 94 15.46 5.53 -23.48
N TRP A 95 14.31 5.25 -24.03
CA TRP A 95 12.93 5.34 -23.52
C TRP A 95 12.25 3.99 -23.75
N MET A 96 12.80 2.92 -23.24
CA MET A 96 12.31 1.57 -23.48
C MET A 96 12.55 0.63 -22.30
N TRP A 97 11.75 -0.40 -22.22
CA TRP A 97 11.98 -1.57 -21.41
C TRP A 97 12.46 -2.72 -22.28
N LYS A 98 13.60 -3.30 -21.95
CA LYS A 98 14.08 -4.54 -22.54
C LYS A 98 13.76 -5.69 -21.60
N LEU A 99 13.07 -6.70 -22.09
CA LEU A 99 12.63 -7.85 -21.30
C LEU A 99 13.20 -9.11 -21.91
N GLN A 100 13.71 -10.00 -21.07
CA GLN A 100 14.32 -11.26 -21.52
C GLN A 100 13.88 -12.40 -20.64
N HIS A 101 13.26 -13.40 -21.25
CA HIS A 101 13.03 -14.70 -20.64
C HIS A 101 14.31 -15.54 -20.71
N PRO A 102 14.69 -16.32 -19.67
CA PRO A 102 15.96 -17.08 -19.65
C PRO A 102 16.13 -18.02 -20.84
N GLU A 103 15.06 -18.71 -21.22
CA GLU A 103 15.04 -19.66 -22.34
C GLU A 103 14.07 -19.25 -23.46
N GLY A 104 13.72 -17.96 -23.52
CA GLY A 104 12.67 -17.46 -24.40
C GLY A 104 13.03 -16.20 -25.17
N PRO A 105 12.03 -15.57 -25.76
CA PRO A 105 12.21 -14.41 -26.59
C PRO A 105 12.72 -13.20 -25.80
N ARG A 106 13.36 -12.29 -26.55
CA ARG A 106 13.63 -10.91 -26.09
C ARG A 106 12.51 -10.02 -26.58
N GLU A 107 11.98 -9.22 -25.68
CA GLU A 107 10.86 -8.32 -25.97
C GLU A 107 11.25 -6.87 -25.66
N ILE A 108 10.63 -5.92 -26.36
CA ILE A 108 10.81 -4.49 -26.14
C ILE A 108 9.43 -3.89 -25.85
N ASN A 109 9.31 -3.23 -24.70
CA ASN A 109 8.08 -2.56 -24.25
C ASN A 109 6.84 -3.48 -24.14
N THR A 110 7.02 -4.77 -24.21
CA THR A 110 5.95 -5.76 -24.11
C THR A 110 6.44 -6.93 -23.27
N LEU A 111 5.60 -7.46 -22.39
CA LEU A 111 5.89 -8.64 -21.57
C LEU A 111 4.74 -9.65 -21.72
N HIS A 112 5.03 -10.78 -22.30
CA HIS A 112 4.09 -11.89 -22.37
C HIS A 112 4.35 -12.90 -21.26
N ILE A 113 3.34 -13.17 -20.46
CA ILE A 113 3.43 -14.10 -19.32
C ILE A 113 2.22 -15.00 -19.25
N PRO A 114 2.38 -16.25 -18.79
CA PRO A 114 1.28 -17.16 -18.61
C PRO A 114 0.41 -16.76 -17.40
N VAL A 115 -0.90 -16.93 -17.55
CA VAL A 115 -1.87 -16.73 -16.45
C VAL A 115 -1.71 -17.86 -15.43
N GLY A 116 -1.87 -17.52 -14.15
CA GLY A 116 -1.77 -18.48 -13.04
C GLY A 116 -0.35 -18.83 -12.60
N THR A 117 0.66 -18.42 -13.36
CA THR A 117 2.06 -18.70 -13.04
C THR A 117 2.69 -17.51 -12.30
N PRO A 118 3.39 -17.71 -11.17
CA PRO A 118 4.13 -16.66 -10.53
C PRO A 118 5.34 -16.25 -11.38
N VAL A 119 5.49 -14.95 -11.59
CA VAL A 119 6.59 -14.35 -12.36
C VAL A 119 7.42 -13.48 -11.44
N GLN A 120 8.71 -13.71 -11.42
CA GLN A 120 9.67 -12.86 -10.72
C GLN A 120 10.43 -12.01 -11.73
N LEU A 121 10.32 -10.70 -11.60
CA LEU A 121 11.11 -9.74 -12.36
C LEU A 121 12.42 -9.47 -11.64
N ILE A 122 13.51 -9.47 -12.38
CA ILE A 122 14.85 -9.07 -11.95
C ILE A 122 15.18 -7.82 -12.73
N LEU A 123 15.14 -6.66 -12.05
CA LEU A 123 15.13 -5.35 -12.66
C LEU A 123 16.46 -4.64 -12.43
N THR A 124 16.98 -3.99 -13.48
CA THR A 124 18.13 -3.09 -13.41
C THR A 124 18.01 -1.99 -14.46
N SER A 125 18.76 -0.92 -14.32
CA SER A 125 18.81 0.18 -15.28
C SER A 125 20.16 0.22 -16.01
N GLN A 126 20.15 0.66 -17.26
CA GLN A 126 21.35 0.93 -18.06
C GLN A 126 21.80 2.40 -18.02
N ASP A 127 20.96 3.30 -17.51
CA ASP A 127 21.24 4.74 -17.55
C ASP A 127 20.79 5.44 -16.25
N VAL A 128 19.57 5.89 -16.16
CA VAL A 128 19.01 6.64 -15.02
C VAL A 128 18.09 5.76 -14.17
N ILE A 129 17.57 6.30 -13.08
CA ILE A 129 16.55 5.66 -12.28
C ILE A 129 15.24 5.62 -13.09
N HIS A 130 14.63 4.44 -13.18
CA HIS A 130 13.31 4.21 -13.73
C HIS A 130 12.38 3.67 -12.64
N ASP A 131 11.09 3.65 -12.92
CA ASP A 131 10.09 3.03 -12.07
C ASP A 131 9.24 2.05 -12.88
N PHE A 132 9.27 0.79 -12.47
CA PHE A 132 8.45 -0.25 -13.09
C PHE A 132 7.12 -0.33 -12.37
N SER A 133 6.08 0.23 -12.98
CA SER A 133 4.74 0.34 -12.39
C SER A 133 3.69 -0.37 -13.25
N VAL A 134 2.98 -1.35 -12.65
CA VAL A 134 1.79 -1.97 -13.24
C VAL A 134 0.62 -1.84 -12.25
N PRO A 135 -0.15 -0.74 -12.34
CA PRO A 135 -1.21 -0.43 -11.37
C PRO A 135 -2.28 -1.51 -11.24
N ALA A 136 -2.58 -2.23 -12.33
CA ALA A 136 -3.54 -3.33 -12.30
C ALA A 136 -3.12 -4.49 -11.38
N PHE A 137 -1.84 -4.68 -11.14
CA PHE A 137 -1.29 -5.70 -10.23
C PHE A 137 -0.92 -5.13 -8.86
N ARG A 138 -1.04 -3.80 -8.66
CA ARG A 138 -0.61 -3.08 -7.45
C ARG A 138 0.88 -3.28 -7.15
N ILE A 139 1.68 -3.30 -8.21
CA ILE A 139 3.13 -3.35 -8.11
C ILE A 139 3.74 -2.06 -8.62
N LYS A 140 4.75 -1.60 -7.89
CA LYS A 140 5.58 -0.45 -8.22
C LYS A 140 6.94 -0.64 -7.58
N THR A 141 8.01 -0.50 -8.37
CA THR A 141 9.36 -0.71 -7.86
C THR A 141 10.38 0.13 -8.62
N ASP A 142 11.28 0.76 -7.88
CA ASP A 142 12.38 1.53 -8.44
C ASP A 142 13.38 0.60 -9.14
N VAL A 143 13.81 1.01 -10.32
CA VAL A 143 14.78 0.31 -11.15
C VAL A 143 16.05 1.17 -11.22
N LEU A 144 17.06 0.74 -10.48
CA LEU A 144 18.27 1.51 -10.22
C LEU A 144 19.42 1.04 -11.10
N PRO A 145 20.33 1.95 -11.53
CA PRO A 145 21.59 1.55 -12.14
C PRO A 145 22.48 0.84 -11.12
N ASP A 146 23.38 0.01 -11.61
CA ASP A 146 24.43 -0.70 -10.86
C ASP A 146 23.94 -1.63 -9.75
N ARG A 147 22.65 -1.95 -9.71
CA ARG A 147 22.07 -2.92 -8.76
C ARG A 147 20.84 -3.61 -9.33
N TYR A 148 20.54 -4.77 -8.77
CA TYR A 148 19.31 -5.49 -9.08
C TYR A 148 18.26 -5.25 -8.00
N THR A 149 17.03 -4.95 -8.43
CA THR A 149 15.83 -5.00 -7.60
C THR A 149 14.94 -6.14 -8.08
N THR A 150 14.09 -6.66 -7.22
CA THR A 150 13.21 -7.77 -7.57
C THR A 150 11.77 -7.45 -7.20
N GLU A 151 10.87 -7.83 -8.09
CA GLU A 151 9.43 -7.75 -7.87
C GLU A 151 8.78 -9.05 -8.37
N TRP A 152 7.65 -9.45 -7.83
CA TRP A 152 6.96 -10.63 -8.33
C TRP A 152 5.44 -10.48 -8.28
N PHE A 153 4.76 -11.16 -9.18
CA PHE A 153 3.31 -11.18 -9.23
C PHE A 153 2.80 -12.43 -9.94
N THR A 154 1.50 -12.66 -9.86
CA THR A 154 0.80 -13.70 -10.61
C THR A 154 -0.39 -13.06 -11.31
N ALA A 155 -0.42 -13.08 -12.63
CA ALA A 155 -1.58 -12.67 -13.42
C ALA A 155 -2.70 -13.69 -13.24
N THR A 156 -3.88 -13.25 -12.80
CA THR A 156 -5.03 -14.13 -12.54
C THR A 156 -6.08 -14.09 -13.64
N LYS A 157 -5.97 -13.14 -14.57
CA LYS A 157 -6.92 -12.98 -15.69
C LYS A 157 -6.15 -12.72 -16.98
N ILE A 158 -6.67 -13.23 -18.09
CA ILE A 158 -6.19 -12.92 -19.44
C ILE A 158 -6.55 -11.47 -19.74
N GLY A 159 -5.62 -10.72 -20.34
CA GLY A 159 -5.83 -9.34 -20.74
C GLY A 159 -4.52 -8.63 -21.08
N THR A 160 -4.65 -7.41 -21.56
CA THR A 160 -3.51 -6.50 -21.77
C THR A 160 -3.52 -5.44 -20.68
N TYR A 161 -2.41 -5.30 -20.01
CA TYR A 161 -2.23 -4.39 -18.88
C TYR A 161 -1.16 -3.37 -19.21
N ARG A 162 -1.34 -2.13 -18.80
CA ARG A 162 -0.37 -1.07 -19.06
C ARG A 162 0.76 -1.10 -18.04
N LEU A 163 1.98 -0.96 -18.56
CA LEU A 163 3.20 -0.72 -17.81
C LEU A 163 3.56 0.76 -17.94
N TYR A 164 3.90 1.38 -16.84
CA TYR A 164 4.34 2.78 -16.78
C TYR A 164 5.77 2.86 -16.23
N CYS A 165 6.41 3.97 -16.54
CA CYS A 165 7.55 4.51 -15.83
C CYS A 165 7.07 5.86 -15.24
N ASP A 166 6.80 5.91 -13.93
CA ASP A 166 6.26 7.08 -13.24
C ASP A 166 7.37 8.01 -12.72
#